data_713eb9c7fd7ce4b8826d4c8778f20d77
#
_entry.id   713eb9c7fd7ce4b8826d4c8778f20d77
#
_cell.length_a   1.000
_cell.length_b   1.000
_cell.length_c   1.000
_cell.angle_alpha   90.00
_cell.angle_beta   90.00
_cell.angle_gamma   90.00
#
_symmetry.space_group_name_H-M   'P 1'
#
loop_
_entity.id
_entity.type
_entity.pdbx_description
1 polymer ?
#
loop_
_entity_poly.entity_id
_entity_poly.type
_entity_poly.pdbx_seq_one_letter_code
_entity_poly.pdbx_strand_id
1 'polypeptide(L)'
;RFLYFVAGIAVLFQLAIIPFLDPILEFWLGEKAIEVNLSAALLFALLGCVMIWVSVLTSVVNGLGTLKCQLYGFLWAVLFKVVAIVLFSSWIPWTIVITATIVGLLPYCVWQPVVMNRQLKMLNKEAFQNG
;
A
#
# COMPACT_ATOMS: atom_id res chain seq x y z
N ARG A 1 -14.09 -1.53 11.98
CA ARG A 1 -14.12 -0.08 12.25
C ARG A 1 -12.75 0.46 12.67
N PHE A 2 -12.07 -0.19 13.61
CA PHE A 2 -10.73 0.22 14.08
C PHE A 2 -9.69 0.30 12.93
N LEU A 3 -9.70 -0.67 12.01
CA LEU A 3 -8.80 -0.74 10.85
C LEU A 3 -8.92 0.51 9.95
N TYR A 4 -10.15 0.93 9.64
CA TYR A 4 -10.39 2.12 8.82
C TYR A 4 -10.01 3.42 9.55
N PHE A 5 -10.14 3.45 10.87
CA PHE A 5 -9.73 4.58 11.70
C PHE A 5 -8.20 4.75 11.67
N VAL A 6 -7.45 3.66 11.88
CA VAL A 6 -5.98 3.68 11.81
C VAL A 6 -5.49 4.06 10.41
N ALA A 7 -6.08 3.49 9.36
CA ALA A 7 -5.76 3.84 7.99
C ALA A 7 -6.06 5.31 7.69
N GLY A 8 -7.19 5.83 8.17
CA GLY A 8 -7.56 7.24 8.01
C GLY A 8 -6.56 8.20 8.66
N ILE A 9 -6.14 7.93 9.90
CA ILE A 9 -5.10 8.73 10.59
C ILE A 9 -3.79 8.69 9.79
N ALA A 10 -3.37 7.52 9.32
CA ALA A 10 -2.13 7.37 8.57
C ALA A 10 -2.17 8.15 7.24
N VAL A 11 -3.31 8.13 6.54
CA VAL A 11 -3.51 8.92 5.31
C VAL A 11 -3.46 10.42 5.61
N LEU A 12 -4.13 10.88 6.66
CA LEU A 12 -4.09 12.29 7.06
C LEU A 12 -2.66 12.74 7.39
N PHE A 13 -1.91 11.92 8.13
CA PHE A 13 -0.52 12.22 8.45
C PHE A 13 0.37 12.27 7.20
N GLN A 14 0.16 11.34 6.25
CA GLN A 14 0.87 11.33 4.98
C GLN A 14 0.60 12.59 4.15
N LEU A 15 -0.66 13.03 4.08
CA LEU A 15 -1.03 14.25 3.37
C LEU A 15 -0.50 15.50 4.06
N ALA A 16 -0.45 15.52 5.39
CA ALA A 16 0.08 16.64 6.17
C ALA A 16 1.60 16.84 5.97
N ILE A 17 2.34 15.81 5.58
CA ILE A 17 3.78 15.91 5.32
C ILE A 17 4.07 16.57 3.97
N ILE A 18 3.18 16.49 2.99
CA ILE A 18 3.42 17.00 1.62
C ILE A 18 3.93 18.45 1.61
N PRO A 19 3.29 19.43 2.29
CA PRO A 19 3.76 20.80 2.28
C PRO A 19 5.10 21.03 2.98
N PHE A 20 5.56 20.06 3.76
CA PHE A 20 6.85 20.12 4.47
C PHE A 20 7.97 19.38 3.74
N LEU A 21 7.69 18.75 2.59
CA LEU A 21 8.70 17.97 1.86
C LEU A 21 9.87 18.83 1.41
N ASP A 22 9.61 20.00 0.80
CA ASP A 22 10.66 20.88 0.30
C ASP A 22 11.57 21.37 1.43
N PRO A 23 11.08 21.95 2.56
CA PRO A 23 11.93 22.36 3.65
C PRO A 23 12.66 21.19 4.34
N ILE A 24 12.06 19.98 4.38
CA ILE A 24 12.73 18.80 4.92
C ILE A 24 13.87 18.36 4.00
N LEU A 25 13.66 18.36 2.69
CA LEU A 25 14.69 18.00 1.72
C LEU A 25 15.82 19.03 1.68
N GLU A 26 15.50 20.31 1.76
CA GLU A 26 16.47 21.39 1.83
C GLU A 26 17.33 21.28 3.09
N PHE A 27 16.71 20.99 4.23
CA PHE A 27 17.45 20.75 5.50
C PHE A 27 18.37 19.53 5.42
N TRP A 28 17.95 18.46 4.73
CA TRP A 28 18.68 17.18 4.66
C TRP A 28 19.75 17.16 3.58
N LEU A 29 19.48 17.72 2.41
CA LEU A 29 20.34 17.67 1.22
C LEU A 29 21.12 18.99 0.98
N GLY A 30 20.75 20.06 1.68
CA GLY A 30 21.36 21.38 1.53
C GLY A 30 21.23 21.88 0.09
N GLU A 31 22.31 22.46 -0.45
CA GLU A 31 22.36 23.03 -1.82
C GLU A 31 22.10 21.99 -2.93
N LYS A 32 22.07 20.69 -2.61
CA LYS A 32 21.74 19.60 -3.54
C LYS A 32 20.25 19.21 -3.50
N ALA A 33 19.43 19.98 -2.78
CA ALA A 33 18.00 19.72 -2.72
C ALA A 33 17.40 19.77 -4.14
N ILE A 34 16.65 18.73 -4.48
CA ILE A 34 15.94 18.62 -5.76
C ILE A 34 14.55 19.21 -5.54
N GLU A 35 14.14 20.16 -6.35
CA GLU A 35 12.77 20.65 -6.35
C GLU A 35 11.81 19.50 -6.66
N VAL A 36 10.96 19.16 -5.71
CA VAL A 36 10.00 18.07 -5.87
C VAL A 36 8.77 18.60 -6.57
N ASN A 37 8.56 18.13 -7.80
CA ASN A 37 7.34 18.45 -8.52
C ASN A 37 6.12 17.93 -7.72
N LEU A 38 5.07 18.75 -7.59
CA LEU A 38 3.85 18.42 -6.86
C LEU A 38 3.24 17.07 -7.31
N SER A 39 3.28 16.77 -8.61
CA SER A 39 2.80 15.47 -9.14
C SER A 39 3.63 14.30 -8.62
N ALA A 40 4.93 14.47 -8.46
CA ALA A 40 5.80 13.47 -7.85
C ALA A 40 5.47 13.26 -6.37
N ALA A 41 5.34 14.36 -5.61
CA ALA A 41 4.98 14.32 -4.20
C ALA A 41 3.63 13.60 -3.97
N LEU A 42 2.62 13.92 -4.78
CA LEU A 42 1.31 13.27 -4.72
C LEU A 42 1.38 11.77 -5.05
N LEU A 43 2.19 11.38 -6.03
CA LEU A 43 2.37 9.98 -6.40
C LEU A 43 3.05 9.17 -5.27
N PHE A 44 4.06 9.73 -4.63
CA PHE A 44 4.70 9.14 -3.46
C PHE A 44 3.77 9.07 -2.25
N ALA A 45 2.97 10.11 -2.01
CA ALA A 45 1.96 10.11 -0.95
C ALA A 45 0.92 9.01 -1.19
N LEU A 46 0.43 8.86 -2.43
CA LEU A 46 -0.50 7.80 -2.79
C LEU A 46 0.12 6.41 -2.59
N LEU A 47 1.38 6.22 -3.02
CA LEU A 47 2.11 4.97 -2.75
C LEU A 47 2.22 4.71 -1.25
N GLY A 48 2.57 5.72 -0.45
CA GLY A 48 2.64 5.61 1.01
C GLY A 48 1.31 5.18 1.62
N CYS A 49 0.19 5.77 1.20
CA CYS A 49 -1.15 5.37 1.64
C CYS A 49 -1.46 3.90 1.31
N VAL A 50 -1.15 3.46 0.10
CA VAL A 50 -1.33 2.06 -0.32
C VAL A 50 -0.46 1.13 0.51
N MET A 51 0.80 1.48 0.74
CA MET A 51 1.73 0.67 1.55
C MET A 51 1.29 0.55 3.01
N ILE A 52 0.80 1.64 3.62
CA ILE A 52 0.25 1.63 4.97
C ILE A 52 -0.97 0.71 5.02
N TRP A 53 -1.89 0.83 4.07
CA TRP A 53 -3.06 -0.04 3.97
C TRP A 53 -2.68 -1.51 3.86
N VAL A 54 -1.75 -1.84 2.97
CA VAL A 54 -1.19 -3.20 2.79
C VAL A 54 -0.57 -3.70 4.09
N SER A 55 0.20 -2.88 4.79
CA SER A 55 0.85 -3.26 6.06
C SER A 55 -0.17 -3.58 7.16
N VAL A 56 -1.22 -2.78 7.27
CA VAL A 56 -2.31 -3.01 8.23
C VAL A 56 -3.05 -4.32 7.90
N LEU A 57 -3.39 -4.56 6.63
CA LEU A 57 -4.01 -5.82 6.19
C LEU A 57 -3.12 -7.02 6.48
N THR A 58 -1.83 -6.92 6.16
CA THR A 58 -0.83 -7.96 6.39
C THR A 58 -0.73 -8.32 7.86
N SER A 59 -0.71 -7.34 8.76
CA SER A 59 -0.65 -7.57 10.20
C SER A 59 -1.85 -8.37 10.71
N VAL A 60 -3.06 -8.05 10.22
CA VAL A 60 -4.28 -8.78 10.59
C VAL A 60 -4.27 -10.21 10.04
N VAL A 61 -3.84 -10.38 8.79
CA VAL A 61 -3.76 -11.69 8.13
C VAL A 61 -2.76 -12.61 8.81
N ASN A 62 -1.62 -12.07 9.24
CA ASN A 62 -0.63 -12.82 10.02
C ASN A 62 -1.21 -13.31 11.36
N GLY A 63 -2.01 -12.46 12.02
CA GLY A 63 -2.73 -12.85 13.24
C GLY A 63 -3.78 -13.94 13.01
N LEU A 64 -4.39 -14.01 11.82
CA LEU A 64 -5.37 -15.03 11.44
C LEU A 64 -4.74 -16.32 10.88
N GLY A 65 -3.43 -16.36 10.66
CA GLY A 65 -2.72 -17.52 10.12
C GLY A 65 -3.00 -17.85 8.66
N THR A 66 -3.60 -16.94 7.89
CA THR A 66 -4.07 -17.20 6.52
C THR A 66 -3.16 -16.58 5.46
N LEU A 67 -1.93 -17.04 5.41
CA LEU A 67 -0.86 -16.47 4.56
C LEU A 67 -1.03 -16.75 3.05
N LYS A 68 -1.82 -17.76 2.66
CA LYS A 68 -1.93 -18.17 1.24
C LYS A 68 -2.43 -17.04 0.33
N CYS A 69 -3.48 -16.33 0.73
CA CYS A 69 -4.06 -15.25 -0.05
C CYS A 69 -3.07 -14.07 -0.20
N GLN A 70 -2.34 -13.76 0.87
CA GLN A 70 -1.30 -12.74 0.89
C GLN A 70 -0.15 -13.10 -0.07
N LEU A 71 0.32 -14.35 -0.04
CA LEU A 71 1.39 -14.82 -0.91
C LEU A 71 1.00 -14.66 -2.39
N TYR A 72 -0.21 -15.11 -2.76
CA TYR A 72 -0.70 -14.95 -4.14
C TYR A 72 -0.87 -13.48 -4.54
N GLY A 73 -1.34 -12.64 -3.64
CA GLY A 73 -1.49 -11.20 -3.90
C GLY A 73 -0.15 -10.51 -4.15
N PHE A 74 0.87 -10.81 -3.35
CA PHE A 74 2.21 -10.25 -3.57
C PHE A 74 2.90 -10.82 -4.80
N LEU A 75 2.77 -12.12 -5.07
CA LEU A 75 3.30 -12.73 -6.28
C LEU A 75 2.70 -12.09 -7.53
N TRP A 76 1.39 -11.86 -7.53
CA TRP A 76 0.72 -11.13 -8.60
C TRP A 76 1.27 -9.70 -8.77
N ALA A 77 1.43 -8.96 -7.67
CA ALA A 77 1.95 -7.59 -7.71
C ALA A 77 3.37 -7.54 -8.29
N VAL A 78 4.23 -8.49 -7.91
CA VAL A 78 5.60 -8.59 -8.43
C VAL A 78 5.59 -8.92 -9.92
N LEU A 79 4.83 -9.92 -10.35
CA LEU A 79 4.72 -10.30 -11.76
C LEU A 79 4.19 -9.14 -12.61
N PHE A 80 3.14 -8.47 -12.14
CA PHE A 80 2.59 -7.31 -12.83
C PHE A 80 3.61 -6.19 -12.97
N LYS A 81 4.36 -5.89 -11.90
CA LYS A 81 5.42 -4.88 -11.90
C LYS A 81 6.54 -5.21 -12.90
N VAL A 82 7.00 -6.46 -12.91
CA VAL A 82 8.04 -6.91 -13.85
C VAL A 82 7.57 -6.78 -15.30
N VAL A 83 6.36 -7.26 -15.60
CA VAL A 83 5.76 -7.15 -16.94
C VAL A 83 5.61 -5.68 -17.36
N ALA A 84 5.11 -4.82 -16.47
CA ALA A 84 4.95 -3.40 -16.75
C ALA A 84 6.31 -2.72 -17.04
N ILE A 85 7.35 -3.02 -16.26
CA ILE A 85 8.69 -2.47 -16.47
C ILE A 85 9.26 -2.94 -17.81
N VAL A 86 9.13 -4.23 -18.16
CA VAL A 86 9.63 -4.78 -19.42
C VAL A 86 8.91 -4.17 -20.63
N LEU A 87 7.59 -4.06 -20.59
CA LEU A 87 6.79 -3.51 -21.67
C LEU A 87 7.02 -2.01 -21.89
N PHE A 88 7.25 -1.27 -20.82
CA PHE A 88 7.43 0.19 -20.87
C PHE A 88 8.90 0.61 -20.71
N SER A 89 9.86 -0.31 -20.80
CA SER A 89 11.29 -0.04 -20.57
C SER A 89 11.89 1.06 -21.42
N SER A 90 11.38 1.31 -22.62
CA SER A 90 11.81 2.40 -23.52
C SER A 90 11.30 3.78 -23.15
N TRP A 91 10.35 3.87 -22.23
CA TRP A 91 9.63 5.10 -21.85
C TRP A 91 9.80 5.49 -20.39
N ILE A 92 10.78 4.91 -19.69
CA ILE A 92 10.78 4.95 -18.22
C ILE A 92 11.23 6.29 -17.63
N PRO A 93 10.31 7.15 -17.24
CA PRO A 93 10.47 7.92 -16.03
C PRO A 93 10.16 7.00 -14.81
N TRP A 94 10.86 7.23 -13.69
CA TRP A 94 10.63 6.58 -12.40
C TRP A 94 9.15 6.53 -11.95
N THR A 95 8.32 7.44 -12.46
CA THR A 95 6.86 7.49 -12.24
C THR A 95 6.14 6.22 -12.67
N ILE A 96 6.59 5.54 -13.74
CA ILE A 96 5.99 4.28 -14.20
C ILE A 96 6.22 3.17 -13.17
N VAL A 97 7.38 3.11 -12.55
CA VAL A 97 7.70 2.11 -11.52
C VAL A 97 6.78 2.26 -10.31
N ILE A 98 6.54 3.50 -9.88
CA ILE A 98 5.64 3.79 -8.76
C ILE A 98 4.20 3.46 -9.13
N THR A 99 3.74 3.92 -10.31
CA THR A 99 2.38 3.65 -10.79
C THR A 99 2.14 2.15 -10.95
N ALA A 100 3.09 1.40 -11.53
CA ALA A 100 2.99 -0.06 -11.66
C ALA A 100 2.93 -0.76 -10.29
N THR A 101 3.64 -0.24 -9.28
CA THR A 101 3.57 -0.77 -7.93
C THR A 101 2.19 -0.54 -7.31
N ILE A 102 1.64 0.67 -7.43
CA ILE A 102 0.30 1.00 -6.93
C ILE A 102 -0.75 0.12 -7.61
N VAL A 103 -0.76 0.08 -8.95
CA VAL A 103 -1.74 -0.70 -9.72
C VAL A 103 -1.61 -2.20 -9.43
N GLY A 104 -0.39 -2.72 -9.31
CA GLY A 104 -0.15 -4.13 -8.98
C GLY A 104 -0.65 -4.53 -7.60
N LEU A 105 -0.67 -3.61 -6.63
CA LEU A 105 -1.16 -3.86 -5.27
C LEU A 105 -2.68 -3.67 -5.12
N LEU A 106 -3.36 -2.97 -6.05
CA LEU A 106 -4.81 -2.74 -5.97
C LEU A 106 -5.64 -4.02 -5.82
N PRO A 107 -5.41 -5.10 -6.62
CA PRO A 107 -6.16 -6.34 -6.47
C PRO A 107 -6.05 -6.93 -5.05
N TYR A 108 -4.86 -6.87 -4.45
CA TYR A 108 -4.65 -7.33 -3.08
C TYR A 108 -5.41 -6.45 -2.08
N CYS A 109 -5.36 -5.13 -2.22
CA CYS A 109 -6.05 -4.18 -1.34
C CYS A 109 -7.57 -4.38 -1.31
N VAL A 110 -8.18 -4.82 -2.43
CA VAL A 110 -9.63 -5.04 -2.54
C VAL A 110 -10.00 -6.46 -2.13
N TRP A 111 -9.24 -7.46 -2.57
CA TRP A 111 -9.56 -8.88 -2.35
C TRP A 111 -9.34 -9.32 -0.90
N GLN A 112 -8.24 -8.88 -0.29
CA GLN A 112 -7.86 -9.30 1.04
C GLN A 112 -8.91 -8.97 2.13
N PRO A 113 -9.51 -7.78 2.20
CA PRO A 113 -10.57 -7.49 3.17
C PRO A 113 -11.80 -8.39 3.01
N VAL A 114 -12.13 -8.79 1.78
CA VAL A 114 -13.26 -9.69 1.50
C VAL A 114 -12.99 -11.09 2.05
N VAL A 115 -11.79 -11.63 1.81
CA VAL A 115 -11.36 -12.93 2.33
C VAL A 115 -11.33 -12.90 3.86
N MET A 116 -10.75 -11.87 4.45
CA MET A 116 -10.69 -11.68 5.89
C MET A 116 -12.07 -11.64 6.54
N ASN A 117 -13.02 -10.90 5.97
CA ASN A 117 -14.39 -10.84 6.48
C ASN A 117 -15.10 -12.21 6.43
N ARG A 118 -14.85 -13.00 5.40
CA ARG A 118 -15.40 -14.37 5.31
C ARG A 118 -14.85 -15.26 6.41
N GLN A 119 -13.55 -15.20 6.66
CA GLN A 119 -12.89 -16.00 7.70
C GLN A 119 -13.33 -15.62 9.11
N LEU A 120 -13.41 -14.31 9.41
CA LEU A 120 -13.91 -13.84 10.70
C LEU A 120 -15.35 -14.32 10.96
N LYS A 121 -16.21 -14.35 9.93
CA LYS A 121 -17.57 -14.88 10.06
C LYS A 121 -17.58 -16.39 10.33
N MET A 122 -16.68 -17.16 9.74
CA MET A 122 -16.57 -18.61 10.01
C MET A 122 -16.10 -18.87 11.44
N LEU A 123 -15.04 -18.21 11.89
CA LEU A 123 -14.54 -18.34 13.26
C LEU A 123 -15.58 -17.97 14.32
N ASN A 124 -16.34 -16.89 14.07
CA ASN A 124 -17.40 -16.48 14.98
C ASN A 124 -18.56 -17.49 15.05
N LYS A 125 -18.85 -18.17 13.95
CA LYS A 125 -19.87 -19.23 13.88
C LYS A 125 -19.43 -20.50 14.64
N GLU A 126 -18.17 -20.90 14.52
CA GLU A 126 -17.59 -22.04 15.24
C GLU A 126 -17.53 -21.77 16.75
N ALA A 127 -17.17 -20.55 17.17
CA ALA A 127 -17.17 -20.15 18.57
C ALA A 127 -18.57 -20.23 19.21
N PHE A 128 -19.63 -19.93 18.45
CA PHE A 128 -21.01 -20.00 18.91
C PHE A 128 -21.56 -21.44 18.97
N GLN A 129 -20.99 -22.38 18.23
CA GLN A 129 -21.42 -23.78 18.23
C GLN A 129 -20.75 -24.62 19.33
N ASN A 130 -19.59 -24.17 19.82
CA ASN A 130 -18.79 -24.90 20.80
C ASN A 130 -18.89 -24.33 22.25
N GLY A 131 -19.69 -23.30 22.47
CA GLY A 131 -19.98 -22.71 23.78
C GLY A 131 -21.42 -22.91 24.18
#